data_9bfcb10121e31eda4f583e88cd3a7f62
#
_entry.id   9bfcb10121e31eda4f583e88cd3a7f62
#
_cell.length_a   1.000
_cell.length_b   1.000
_cell.length_c   1.000
_cell.angle_alpha   90.00
_cell.angle_beta   90.00
_cell.angle_gamma   90.00
#
_symmetry.space_group_name_H-M   'P 1'
#
loop_
_entity.id
_entity.type
_entity.pdbx_description
1 polymer ?
#
loop_
_entity_poly.entity_id
_entity_poly.type
_entity_poly.pdbx_seq_one_letter_code
_entity_poly.pdbx_strand_id
1 'polypeptide(L)'
;MKRIISIAMASLLISSCIFEDMGECPDIMPPEEEPAAVPVEFVVSSADSTDTKSSISASETKIVDINIYAYSGGKLEKSGYFRSAQTFTLTLYKGRTYNLYAISNMGEVPPPVVEEELHTTKLSMGSMSYIEGGFPMSWTQEGFSITGTSPKVDIRLVRLVSRIRFSLDKSEVANFAVKAVRLCQSAFNILPFADESKAEAAYEVGSGDYASPVDLNAINNGGTITLYAYENCQGTLLAGNQKAESKIPSSIPANADLCTYLEMTASFSGEYEGVDVSSDNVKYRFYLGEDNCSNFNIRRNTDIQVKLKVTEDRIFDEGWKISYGEPLPEVSYGLELSQSASEVPIGGTGSLSANYYRIVDGTRDQNTDVTAYTEWTSSNESVATVSKGVVTGVSKGTATITATYNGYRVTHTVTVTDVITYKLYLSSTSLNIATGKNGKFTALLGTYTNGKQTGATEISSKCTWTSSDESIATVSNIGLVTGVKVGTVTITAQYEGEAVTGTATITSSTTYELAINPASMTLNKGAIGTFTALYKTYVDGALKSSTDVTSSTT
;
A
#
# COMPACT_ATOMS: atom_id res chain seq x y z
N MET A 1 43.92 25.40 -1.55
CA MET A 1 43.95 26.48 -2.57
C MET A 1 42.61 27.18 -2.56
N LYS A 2 42.66 28.46 -2.24
CA LYS A 2 41.52 29.38 -2.19
C LYS A 2 40.90 29.58 -3.57
N ARG A 3 39.58 29.70 -3.66
CA ARG A 3 38.98 30.75 -4.52
C ARG A 3 37.53 31.03 -4.05
N ILE A 4 37.41 32.20 -3.53
CA ILE A 4 36.26 33.06 -3.33
C ILE A 4 35.82 33.56 -4.70
N ILE A 5 34.55 33.59 -5.00
CA ILE A 5 33.96 34.46 -6.04
C ILE A 5 32.68 35.10 -5.47
N SER A 6 32.78 36.38 -5.48
CA SER A 6 31.98 37.49 -5.11
C SER A 6 30.66 37.63 -5.87
N ILE A 7 29.73 38.21 -5.14
CA ILE A 7 28.57 39.04 -5.41
C ILE A 7 28.69 39.89 -6.69
N ALA A 8 27.63 39.89 -7.49
CA ALA A 8 27.35 40.97 -8.44
C ALA A 8 25.95 41.51 -8.18
N MET A 9 25.89 42.71 -7.64
CA MET A 9 24.79 43.66 -7.70
C MET A 9 24.48 43.98 -9.17
N ALA A 10 23.25 44.00 -9.53
CA ALA A 10 22.76 44.66 -10.75
C ALA A 10 21.77 45.76 -10.36
N SER A 11 22.22 46.94 -10.69
CA SER A 11 21.60 48.23 -10.47
C SER A 11 20.38 48.50 -11.37
N LEU A 12 19.49 49.26 -10.79
CA LEU A 12 18.36 49.98 -11.36
C LEU A 12 18.61 50.61 -12.75
N LEU A 13 17.67 50.48 -13.64
CA LEU A 13 17.38 51.45 -14.69
C LEU A 13 15.95 51.90 -14.54
N ILE A 14 15.82 53.18 -14.14
CA ILE A 14 14.61 53.98 -14.17
C ILE A 14 14.41 54.44 -15.61
N SER A 15 13.31 54.12 -16.24
CA SER A 15 12.83 54.79 -17.43
C SER A 15 11.49 55.41 -17.15
N SER A 16 11.47 56.73 -17.27
CA SER A 16 10.30 57.58 -17.12
C SER A 16 9.27 57.28 -18.21
N CYS A 17 8.02 57.13 -17.86
CA CYS A 17 6.89 57.35 -18.75
C CYS A 17 5.88 58.24 -18.11
N ILE A 18 5.44 59.14 -18.92
CA ILE A 18 4.60 60.30 -18.88
C ILE A 18 3.21 59.99 -18.30
N PHE A 19 2.72 60.91 -17.50
CA PHE A 19 1.39 61.06 -16.94
C PHE A 19 0.29 61.09 -18.02
N GLU A 20 -0.75 60.29 -17.81
CA GLU A 20 -2.13 60.72 -18.06
C GLU A 20 -3.09 59.80 -17.29
N ASP A 21 -3.90 60.48 -16.50
CA ASP A 21 -5.23 60.16 -15.93
C ASP A 21 -5.32 59.30 -14.66
N MET A 22 -5.92 59.96 -13.70
CA MET A 22 -6.14 59.58 -12.31
C MET A 22 -7.24 58.54 -12.17
N GLY A 23 -6.89 57.29 -11.97
CA GLY A 23 -7.68 56.32 -11.22
C GLY A 23 -7.05 56.10 -9.85
N GLU A 24 -7.86 56.09 -8.79
CA GLU A 24 -7.41 55.85 -7.42
C GLU A 24 -6.47 54.66 -7.34
N CYS A 25 -5.26 54.87 -6.83
CA CYS A 25 -4.35 53.78 -6.47
C CYS A 25 -5.07 52.88 -5.46
N PRO A 26 -5.16 51.57 -5.71
CA PRO A 26 -5.50 50.64 -4.63
C PRO A 26 -4.43 50.80 -3.55
N ASP A 27 -4.86 50.93 -2.29
CA ASP A 27 -4.00 50.93 -1.13
C ASP A 27 -3.03 49.75 -1.25
N ILE A 28 -1.76 50.06 -1.45
CA ILE A 28 -0.69 49.07 -1.32
C ILE A 28 -0.69 48.73 0.17
N MET A 29 -1.31 47.61 0.53
CA MET A 29 -1.12 47.03 1.85
C MET A 29 0.38 46.97 2.10
N PRO A 30 0.87 47.49 3.22
CA PRO A 30 2.27 47.28 3.57
C PRO A 30 2.57 45.78 3.53
N PRO A 31 3.73 45.38 3.05
CA PRO A 31 4.10 43.96 3.09
C PRO A 31 3.87 43.47 4.51
N GLU A 32 3.08 42.39 4.68
CA GLU A 32 2.95 41.74 5.97
C GLU A 32 4.38 41.52 6.48
N GLU A 33 4.72 42.17 7.60
CA GLU A 33 6.00 41.94 8.26
C GLU A 33 6.09 40.44 8.54
N GLU A 34 7.08 39.77 7.96
CA GLU A 34 7.32 38.38 8.28
C GLU A 34 7.41 38.23 9.81
N PRO A 35 6.67 37.30 10.41
CA PRO A 35 6.64 37.17 11.87
C PRO A 35 8.06 36.95 12.39
N ALA A 36 8.43 37.71 13.41
CA ALA A 36 9.78 37.68 13.97
C ALA A 36 10.13 36.27 14.46
N ALA A 37 11.22 35.72 13.92
CA ALA A 37 11.76 34.43 14.32
C ALA A 37 12.46 34.55 15.69
N VAL A 38 12.07 33.71 16.64
CA VAL A 38 12.57 33.75 18.04
C VAL A 38 13.10 32.36 18.41
N PRO A 39 14.34 32.25 18.91
CA PRO A 39 14.83 31.00 19.48
C PRO A 39 14.11 30.70 20.80
N VAL A 40 13.51 29.51 20.89
CA VAL A 40 12.85 28.98 22.10
C VAL A 40 13.75 27.91 22.70
N GLU A 41 14.12 28.08 23.97
CA GLU A 41 14.89 27.07 24.70
C GLU A 41 13.96 26.01 25.25
N PHE A 42 14.30 24.76 25.05
CA PHE A 42 13.61 23.58 25.59
C PHE A 42 14.50 22.91 26.62
N VAL A 43 13.95 22.62 27.80
CA VAL A 43 14.64 21.88 28.87
C VAL A 43 13.90 20.57 29.09
N VAL A 44 14.64 19.46 29.04
CA VAL A 44 14.08 18.12 29.04
C VAL A 44 14.34 17.40 30.36
N SER A 45 13.31 16.83 30.91
CA SER A 45 13.34 15.91 32.04
C SER A 45 12.38 14.76 31.86
N SER A 46 12.59 13.66 32.58
CA SER A 46 11.59 12.57 32.65
C SER A 46 10.63 12.87 33.82
N ALA A 47 9.34 12.56 33.61
CA ALA A 47 8.37 12.60 34.70
C ALA A 47 8.54 11.40 35.65
N ASP A 48 8.33 11.63 36.94
CA ASP A 48 8.18 10.54 37.90
C ASP A 48 6.91 9.72 37.59
N SER A 49 6.87 8.46 38.02
CA SER A 49 5.63 7.68 37.89
C SER A 49 4.54 8.28 38.79
N THR A 50 3.33 8.38 38.26
CA THR A 50 2.20 9.03 38.96
C THR A 50 1.75 8.27 40.21
N ASP A 51 2.17 7.00 40.38
CA ASP A 51 1.54 6.10 41.36
C ASP A 51 2.52 5.45 42.35
N THR A 52 3.77 5.94 42.53
CA THR A 52 4.72 5.15 43.30
C THR A 52 5.52 5.86 44.39
N LYS A 53 5.50 5.22 45.56
CA LYS A 53 6.49 5.30 46.61
C LYS A 53 7.76 4.48 46.32
N SER A 54 7.91 3.87 45.13
CA SER A 54 9.06 3.03 44.76
C SER A 54 10.05 3.78 43.89
N SER A 55 11.34 3.61 44.18
CA SER A 55 12.44 4.22 43.44
C SER A 55 12.40 3.84 41.96
N ILE A 56 12.46 4.84 41.08
CA ILE A 56 12.62 4.69 39.63
C ILE A 56 14.11 4.48 39.37
N SER A 57 14.47 3.51 38.53
CA SER A 57 15.88 3.26 38.19
C SER A 57 16.39 4.30 37.18
N ALA A 58 17.71 4.50 37.14
CA ALA A 58 18.34 5.41 36.19
C ALA A 58 18.10 5.00 34.72
N SER A 59 17.91 3.71 34.45
CA SER A 59 17.58 3.21 33.12
C SER A 59 16.16 3.58 32.69
N GLU A 60 15.23 3.70 33.65
CA GLU A 60 13.83 4.07 33.38
C GLU A 60 13.65 5.56 33.05
N THR A 61 14.64 6.39 33.42
CA THR A 61 14.63 7.84 33.19
C THR A 61 15.59 8.30 32.10
N LYS A 62 16.32 7.36 31.50
CA LYS A 62 17.35 7.65 30.50
C LYS A 62 16.73 8.24 29.23
N ILE A 63 17.28 9.38 28.79
CA ILE A 63 16.93 10.06 27.54
C ILE A 63 18.17 10.03 26.66
N VAL A 64 18.07 9.35 25.50
CA VAL A 64 19.14 9.20 24.51
C VAL A 64 18.96 10.14 23.34
N ASP A 65 17.73 10.34 22.94
CA ASP A 65 17.35 11.24 21.85
C ASP A 65 15.95 11.83 22.11
N ILE A 66 15.64 12.88 21.36
CA ILE A 66 14.33 13.52 21.39
C ILE A 66 13.99 14.11 20.03
N ASN A 67 12.78 13.86 19.58
CA ASN A 67 12.13 14.56 18.49
C ASN A 67 11.18 15.60 19.08
N ILE A 68 11.13 16.78 18.49
CA ILE A 68 10.21 17.87 18.85
C ILE A 68 9.45 18.31 17.59
N TYR A 69 8.15 18.50 17.72
CA TYR A 69 7.28 18.96 16.66
C TYR A 69 6.47 20.17 17.12
N ALA A 70 6.39 21.19 16.29
CA ALA A 70 5.60 22.39 16.55
C ALA A 70 4.58 22.59 15.43
N TYR A 71 3.32 22.44 15.78
CA TYR A 71 2.19 22.67 14.89
C TYR A 71 1.54 24.00 15.17
N SER A 72 1.08 24.68 14.12
CA SER A 72 0.30 25.91 14.23
C SER A 72 -0.83 25.88 13.22
N GLY A 73 -2.08 26.12 13.66
CA GLY A 73 -3.26 26.00 12.81
C GLY A 73 -3.45 24.61 12.20
N GLY A 74 -3.07 23.57 12.93
CA GLY A 74 -3.19 22.16 12.49
C GLY A 74 -2.14 21.70 11.49
N LYS A 75 -1.11 22.51 11.20
CA LYS A 75 -0.02 22.17 10.26
C LYS A 75 1.34 22.21 10.93
N LEU A 76 2.22 21.32 10.48
CA LEU A 76 3.60 21.29 10.93
C LEU A 76 4.34 22.56 10.49
N GLU A 77 4.86 23.31 11.44
CA GLU A 77 5.66 24.51 11.20
C GLU A 77 7.16 24.25 11.37
N LYS A 78 7.52 23.50 12.40
CA LYS A 78 8.91 23.14 12.70
C LYS A 78 8.99 21.76 13.33
N SER A 79 10.09 21.08 13.04
CA SER A 79 10.49 19.87 13.73
C SER A 79 12.01 19.86 13.96
N GLY A 80 12.45 19.07 14.92
CA GLY A 80 13.87 18.87 15.21
C GLY A 80 14.13 17.51 15.87
N TYR A 81 15.30 16.95 15.61
CA TYR A 81 15.81 15.74 16.24
C TYR A 81 17.14 16.01 16.92
N PHE A 82 17.25 15.67 18.20
CA PHE A 82 18.40 15.96 19.04
C PHE A 82 18.87 14.71 19.77
N ARG A 83 20.17 14.43 19.72
CA ARG A 83 20.77 13.31 20.42
C ARG A 83 21.40 13.79 21.73
N SER A 84 21.15 13.05 22.82
CA SER A 84 21.74 13.25 24.15
C SER A 84 21.62 14.69 24.69
N ALA A 85 20.57 15.42 24.27
CA ALA A 85 20.37 16.81 24.65
C ALA A 85 19.41 16.93 25.84
N GLN A 86 19.87 17.50 26.96
CA GLN A 86 19.01 17.94 28.06
C GLN A 86 18.41 19.33 27.79
N THR A 87 19.08 20.12 26.96
CA THR A 87 18.60 21.42 26.50
C THR A 87 18.86 21.56 24.99
N PHE A 88 17.92 22.14 24.27
CA PHE A 88 18.08 22.47 22.85
C PHE A 88 17.25 23.70 22.49
N THR A 89 17.45 24.23 21.30
CA THR A 89 16.74 25.41 20.80
C THR A 89 16.06 25.10 19.49
N LEU A 90 14.80 25.53 19.37
CA LEU A 90 14.04 25.52 18.13
C LEU A 90 13.58 26.94 17.81
N THR A 91 13.78 27.40 16.58
CA THR A 91 13.32 28.73 16.15
C THR A 91 11.86 28.68 15.74
N LEU A 92 11.02 29.43 16.47
CA LEU A 92 9.59 29.59 16.21
C LEU A 92 9.25 31.04 15.90
N TYR A 93 8.04 31.33 15.42
CA TYR A 93 7.64 32.66 15.01
C TYR A 93 6.72 33.31 16.06
N LYS A 94 7.01 34.56 16.41
CA LYS A 94 6.19 35.36 17.32
C LYS A 94 4.83 35.68 16.70
N GLY A 95 3.78 35.71 17.54
CA GLY A 95 2.41 35.96 17.07
C GLY A 95 1.64 34.74 16.62
N ARG A 96 2.28 33.56 16.64
CA ARG A 96 1.61 32.27 16.39
C ARG A 96 1.37 31.53 17.70
N THR A 97 0.35 30.71 17.72
CA THR A 97 0.07 29.75 18.78
C THR A 97 0.45 28.36 18.29
N TYR A 98 1.19 27.64 19.09
CA TYR A 98 1.72 26.31 18.76
C TYR A 98 1.15 25.23 19.67
N ASN A 99 0.88 24.08 19.10
CA ASN A 99 0.79 22.82 19.82
C ASN A 99 2.13 22.11 19.66
N LEU A 100 2.75 21.79 20.79
CA LEU A 100 4.09 21.23 20.88
C LEU A 100 4.01 19.77 21.29
N TYR A 101 4.75 18.93 20.61
CA TYR A 101 4.80 17.49 20.85
C TYR A 101 6.26 17.02 20.90
N ALA A 102 6.57 16.16 21.85
CA ALA A 102 7.90 15.55 21.93
C ALA A 102 7.81 14.04 22.11
N ILE A 103 8.72 13.31 21.47
CA ILE A 103 8.92 11.88 21.68
C ILE A 103 10.41 11.56 21.77
N SER A 104 10.78 10.72 22.73
CA SER A 104 12.19 10.36 23.01
C SER A 104 12.44 8.87 22.91
N ASN A 105 13.71 8.52 22.74
CA ASN A 105 14.25 7.15 22.68
C ASN A 105 13.67 6.32 21.51
N MET A 106 13.36 6.99 20.41
CA MET A 106 12.79 6.38 19.22
C MET A 106 13.68 6.52 17.96
N GLY A 107 14.85 7.16 18.12
CA GLY A 107 15.60 7.62 16.94
C GLY A 107 14.89 8.79 16.28
N GLU A 108 15.27 9.09 15.05
CA GLU A 108 14.63 10.15 14.27
C GLU A 108 13.28 9.65 13.71
N VAL A 109 12.20 10.27 14.17
CA VAL A 109 10.82 9.97 13.73
C VAL A 109 10.27 11.18 12.97
N PRO A 110 10.06 11.09 11.66
CA PRO A 110 9.47 12.18 10.89
C PRO A 110 8.00 12.39 11.27
N PRO A 111 7.59 13.65 11.59
CA PRO A 111 6.21 13.94 11.92
C PRO A 111 5.33 14.03 10.66
N PRO A 112 4.02 13.74 10.75
CA PRO A 112 3.07 14.04 9.69
C PRO A 112 2.94 15.55 9.47
N VAL A 113 2.51 15.95 8.28
CA VAL A 113 2.29 17.38 7.94
C VAL A 113 1.07 17.94 8.64
N VAL A 114 0.04 17.12 8.85
CA VAL A 114 -1.23 17.47 9.49
C VAL A 114 -1.22 16.98 10.94
N GLU A 115 -1.54 17.86 11.87
CA GLU A 115 -1.51 17.57 13.31
C GLU A 115 -2.47 16.44 13.71
N GLU A 116 -3.65 16.37 13.11
CA GLU A 116 -4.65 15.34 13.42
C GLU A 116 -4.13 13.92 13.14
N GLU A 117 -3.28 13.75 12.11
CA GLU A 117 -2.64 12.47 11.79
C GLU A 117 -1.67 12.03 12.89
N LEU A 118 -1.07 12.98 13.63
CA LEU A 118 -0.15 12.68 14.71
C LEU A 118 -0.84 11.89 15.85
N HIS A 119 -2.10 12.21 16.14
CA HIS A 119 -2.87 11.55 17.19
C HIS A 119 -3.25 10.10 16.88
N THR A 120 -3.23 9.73 15.61
CA THR A 120 -3.51 8.36 15.14
C THR A 120 -2.26 7.61 14.70
N THR A 121 -1.09 8.28 14.75
CA THR A 121 0.18 7.69 14.34
C THR A 121 0.59 6.57 15.29
N LYS A 122 0.69 5.36 14.74
CA LYS A 122 1.20 4.17 15.41
C LYS A 122 2.68 4.00 15.13
N LEU A 123 3.47 3.76 16.15
CA LEU A 123 4.88 3.40 16.03
C LEU A 123 5.06 1.95 16.45
N SER A 124 5.60 1.13 15.54
CA SER A 124 5.91 -0.27 15.83
C SER A 124 7.10 -0.36 16.76
N MET A 125 6.97 -1.21 17.78
CA MET A 125 7.97 -1.40 18.81
C MET A 125 8.56 -2.81 18.73
N GLY A 126 9.84 -2.93 19.01
CA GLY A 126 10.49 -4.22 19.20
C GLY A 126 10.24 -4.80 20.60
N SER A 127 10.89 -5.94 20.87
CA SER A 127 10.89 -6.55 22.21
C SER A 127 11.40 -5.57 23.27
N MET A 128 10.80 -5.62 24.46
CA MET A 128 11.18 -4.84 25.63
C MET A 128 12.54 -5.19 26.23
N SER A 129 13.23 -6.22 25.72
CA SER A 129 14.55 -6.64 26.20
C SER A 129 15.65 -5.61 25.96
N TYR A 130 15.38 -4.48 25.27
CA TYR A 130 16.32 -3.41 24.97
C TYR A 130 16.13 -2.14 25.82
N ILE A 131 16.16 -2.28 27.13
CA ILE A 131 16.11 -1.14 28.05
C ILE A 131 17.40 -0.29 28.01
N GLU A 132 18.48 -0.80 27.45
CA GLU A 132 19.76 -0.07 27.37
C GLU A 132 19.65 1.28 26.63
N GLY A 133 18.73 1.39 25.66
CA GLY A 133 18.43 2.62 24.92
C GLY A 133 17.54 3.62 25.67
N GLY A 134 16.92 3.23 26.78
CA GLY A 134 15.87 4.00 27.45
C GLY A 134 14.47 3.70 26.88
N PHE A 135 13.44 3.90 27.69
CA PHE A 135 12.05 3.70 27.27
C PHE A 135 11.56 4.81 26.36
N PRO A 136 10.65 4.51 25.42
CA PRO A 136 9.96 5.55 24.68
C PRO A 136 9.14 6.41 25.65
N MET A 137 9.24 7.73 25.48
CA MET A 137 8.51 8.70 26.29
C MET A 137 7.93 9.77 25.39
N SER A 138 6.79 10.34 25.77
CA SER A 138 6.16 11.44 25.05
C SER A 138 5.78 12.59 25.97
N TRP A 139 5.51 13.73 25.35
CA TRP A 139 5.04 14.92 26.02
C TRP A 139 4.27 15.80 25.03
N THR A 140 3.27 16.49 25.53
CA THR A 140 2.45 17.44 24.76
C THR A 140 2.21 18.72 25.54
N GLN A 141 2.15 19.84 24.82
CA GLN A 141 1.70 21.12 25.34
C GLN A 141 0.93 21.85 24.26
N GLU A 142 -0.34 22.09 24.50
CA GLU A 142 -1.19 22.87 23.61
C GLU A 142 -1.15 24.37 23.94
N GLY A 143 -1.43 25.17 22.93
CA GLY A 143 -1.64 26.62 23.11
C GLY A 143 -0.41 27.42 23.49
N PHE A 144 0.81 26.93 23.21
CA PHE A 144 2.03 27.67 23.50
C PHE A 144 2.15 28.90 22.60
N SER A 145 2.36 30.07 23.22
CA SER A 145 2.61 31.34 22.51
C SER A 145 3.88 31.98 23.04
N ILE A 146 4.66 32.55 22.11
CA ILE A 146 5.92 33.22 22.49
C ILE A 146 5.64 34.53 23.21
N THR A 147 5.96 34.56 24.49
CA THR A 147 5.92 35.75 25.33
C THR A 147 7.35 36.14 25.74
N GLY A 148 7.71 37.41 25.63
CA GLY A 148 9.03 37.90 26.00
C GLY A 148 10.11 37.70 24.92
N THR A 149 11.37 37.85 25.33
CA THR A 149 12.56 37.83 24.45
C THR A 149 13.40 36.55 24.58
N SER A 150 13.19 35.74 25.62
CA SER A 150 13.90 34.48 25.86
C SER A 150 12.91 33.43 26.35
N PRO A 151 12.01 32.95 25.49
CA PRO A 151 11.00 31.97 25.87
C PRO A 151 11.64 30.62 26.16
N LYS A 152 11.15 29.96 27.24
CA LYS A 152 11.60 28.66 27.70
C LYS A 152 10.42 27.72 27.86
N VAL A 153 10.61 26.45 27.47
CA VAL A 153 9.64 25.37 27.60
C VAL A 153 10.27 24.22 28.38
N ASP A 154 9.62 23.82 29.46
CA ASP A 154 10.03 22.66 30.25
C ASP A 154 9.27 21.41 29.76
N ILE A 155 10.01 20.47 29.19
CA ILE A 155 9.48 19.18 28.71
C ILE A 155 9.62 18.17 29.86
N ARG A 156 8.48 17.64 30.35
CA ARG A 156 8.43 16.51 31.29
C ARG A 156 7.94 15.27 30.59
N LEU A 157 8.87 14.50 30.05
CA LEU A 157 8.58 13.28 29.28
C LEU A 157 7.94 12.20 30.16
N VAL A 158 6.82 11.65 29.67
CA VAL A 158 6.08 10.55 30.30
C VAL A 158 6.38 9.26 29.56
N ARG A 159 6.76 8.20 30.29
CA ARG A 159 7.05 6.88 29.70
C ARG A 159 5.80 6.28 29.07
N LEU A 160 5.96 5.70 27.89
CA LEU A 160 4.89 5.00 27.15
C LEU A 160 4.76 3.53 27.55
N VAL A 161 5.38 3.17 28.67
CA VAL A 161 5.37 1.82 29.24
C VAL A 161 4.80 1.82 30.65
N SER A 162 4.20 0.71 31.03
CA SER A 162 3.85 0.36 32.40
C SER A 162 4.92 -0.55 32.99
N ARG A 163 5.26 -0.37 34.24
CA ARG A 163 6.09 -1.27 35.02
C ARG A 163 5.21 -2.29 35.73
N ILE A 164 5.52 -3.57 35.59
CA ILE A 164 4.78 -4.67 36.19
C ILE A 164 5.71 -5.37 37.17
N ARG A 165 5.42 -5.24 38.46
CA ARG A 165 6.19 -5.90 39.53
C ARG A 165 5.44 -7.14 39.99
N PHE A 166 6.04 -8.30 39.75
CA PHE A 166 5.47 -9.58 40.12
C PHE A 166 6.24 -10.20 41.28
N SER A 167 5.52 -10.61 42.32
CA SER A 167 6.07 -11.31 43.50
C SER A 167 5.15 -12.48 43.88
N LEU A 168 5.76 -13.53 44.39
CA LEU A 168 5.08 -14.76 44.78
C LEU A 168 5.39 -15.11 46.23
N ASP A 169 4.35 -15.19 47.04
CA ASP A 169 4.40 -15.81 48.36
C ASP A 169 4.00 -17.29 48.24
N LYS A 170 4.97 -18.16 48.47
CA LYS A 170 4.80 -19.62 48.48
C LYS A 170 5.17 -20.24 49.82
N SER A 171 5.13 -19.46 50.86
CA SER A 171 5.53 -19.88 52.22
C SER A 171 4.71 -21.03 52.78
N GLU A 172 3.51 -21.23 52.29
CA GLU A 172 2.61 -22.31 52.70
C GLU A 172 2.74 -23.59 51.82
N VAL A 173 3.61 -23.57 50.79
CA VAL A 173 3.74 -24.68 49.85
C VAL A 173 5.21 -25.09 49.69
N ALA A 174 5.60 -26.26 50.20
CA ALA A 174 7.01 -26.67 50.29
C ALA A 174 7.68 -26.95 48.93
N ASN A 175 6.94 -27.51 47.98
CA ASN A 175 7.47 -28.03 46.71
C ASN A 175 6.91 -27.35 45.47
N PHE A 176 6.85 -26.01 45.54
CA PHE A 176 6.40 -25.19 44.40
C PHE A 176 7.58 -24.41 43.82
N ALA A 177 7.86 -24.59 42.53
CA ALA A 177 8.92 -23.89 41.84
C ALA A 177 8.44 -23.29 40.52
N VAL A 178 8.62 -21.97 40.38
CA VAL A 178 8.36 -21.26 39.12
C VAL A 178 9.42 -21.60 38.10
N LYS A 179 8.99 -22.08 36.94
CA LYS A 179 9.86 -22.47 35.81
C LYS A 179 9.88 -21.41 34.70
N ALA A 180 8.78 -20.71 34.49
CA ALA A 180 8.70 -19.59 33.56
C ALA A 180 7.66 -18.58 34.01
N VAL A 181 7.94 -17.32 33.71
CA VAL A 181 6.97 -16.22 33.79
C VAL A 181 7.11 -15.44 32.50
N ARG A 182 6.00 -15.18 31.82
CA ARG A 182 5.99 -14.34 30.63
C ARG A 182 4.81 -13.38 30.63
N LEU A 183 5.00 -12.27 29.95
CA LEU A 183 3.94 -11.34 29.63
C LEU A 183 3.32 -11.76 28.27
N CYS A 184 2.01 -11.88 28.22
CA CYS A 184 1.27 -12.29 27.03
C CYS A 184 0.29 -11.20 26.64
N GLN A 185 -0.06 -11.14 25.35
CA GLN A 185 -0.91 -10.09 24.76
C GLN A 185 -0.41 -8.68 25.16
N SER A 186 0.91 -8.50 25.11
CA SER A 186 1.53 -7.19 25.28
C SER A 186 1.46 -6.43 23.96
N ALA A 187 1.14 -5.15 24.01
CA ALA A 187 1.15 -4.30 22.82
C ALA A 187 2.57 -4.25 22.22
N PHE A 188 2.67 -4.26 20.92
CA PHE A 188 3.92 -4.05 20.18
C PHE A 188 3.88 -2.79 19.29
N ASN A 189 2.85 -1.99 19.43
CA ASN A 189 2.77 -0.64 18.91
C ASN A 189 2.48 0.35 20.04
N ILE A 190 2.91 1.59 19.85
CA ILE A 190 2.58 2.71 20.72
C ILE A 190 1.88 3.80 19.93
N LEU A 191 1.02 4.54 20.63
CA LEU A 191 0.36 5.75 20.14
C LEU A 191 0.84 6.92 20.99
N PRO A 192 1.97 7.56 20.66
CA PRO A 192 2.64 8.52 21.54
C PRO A 192 1.76 9.70 21.94
N PHE A 193 0.87 10.13 21.07
CA PHE A 193 0.06 11.34 21.17
C PHE A 193 -1.45 11.07 21.06
N ALA A 194 -1.90 9.82 21.18
CA ALA A 194 -3.32 9.50 21.19
C ALA A 194 -4.00 10.10 22.42
N ASP A 195 -5.23 10.54 22.23
CA ASP A 195 -6.14 10.88 23.33
C ASP A 195 -6.46 9.58 24.08
N GLU A 196 -6.06 9.51 25.35
CA GLU A 196 -6.27 8.34 26.22
C GLU A 196 -7.74 7.89 26.29
N SER A 197 -8.68 8.80 26.06
CA SER A 197 -10.11 8.49 26.07
C SER A 197 -10.60 7.74 24.82
N LYS A 198 -9.80 7.72 23.75
CA LYS A 198 -10.18 7.15 22.44
C LYS A 198 -9.35 5.93 22.04
N ALA A 199 -8.43 5.50 22.89
CA ALA A 199 -7.41 4.51 22.55
C ALA A 199 -7.86 3.04 22.59
N GLU A 200 -9.10 2.73 23.02
CA GLU A 200 -9.55 1.37 23.40
C GLU A 200 -9.46 0.29 22.32
N ALA A 201 -9.26 0.61 21.05
CA ALA A 201 -9.27 -0.40 19.98
C ALA A 201 -8.02 -0.38 19.08
N ALA A 202 -6.98 0.38 19.44
CA ALA A 202 -5.88 0.69 18.51
C ALA A 202 -4.61 -0.14 18.72
N TYR A 203 -4.58 -1.00 19.75
CA TYR A 203 -3.36 -1.74 20.10
C TYR A 203 -3.26 -3.06 19.35
N GLU A 204 -2.06 -3.31 18.83
CA GLU A 204 -1.67 -4.59 18.25
C GLU A 204 -0.90 -5.36 19.32
N VAL A 205 -1.30 -6.58 19.60
CA VAL A 205 -0.77 -7.36 20.71
C VAL A 205 -0.13 -8.66 20.25
N GLY A 206 0.82 -9.16 21.02
CA GLY A 206 1.49 -10.42 20.76
C GLY A 206 2.18 -10.97 22.00
N SER A 207 3.01 -12.00 21.83
CA SER A 207 3.80 -12.55 22.91
C SER A 207 4.78 -11.50 23.43
N GLY A 208 4.73 -11.24 24.73
CA GLY A 208 5.69 -10.39 25.43
C GLY A 208 6.93 -11.16 25.89
N ASP A 209 7.80 -10.48 26.63
CA ASP A 209 9.07 -11.03 27.06
C ASP A 209 8.93 -12.06 28.21
N TYR A 210 9.83 -13.02 28.22
CA TYR A 210 10.01 -13.93 29.35
C TYR A 210 10.87 -13.29 30.45
N ALA A 211 10.57 -13.62 31.70
CA ALA A 211 11.47 -13.36 32.80
C ALA A 211 12.82 -14.07 32.59
N SER A 212 13.92 -13.37 32.86
CA SER A 212 15.26 -13.95 32.74
C SER A 212 15.50 -15.07 33.76
N PRO A 213 16.49 -15.95 33.54
CA PRO A 213 16.88 -16.94 34.57
C PRO A 213 17.23 -16.30 35.92
N VAL A 214 17.78 -15.09 35.94
CA VAL A 214 18.06 -14.35 37.18
C VAL A 214 16.77 -13.96 37.88
N ASP A 215 15.77 -13.47 37.13
CA ASP A 215 14.45 -13.12 37.65
C ASP A 215 13.71 -14.36 38.18
N LEU A 216 13.80 -15.51 37.48
CA LEU A 216 13.21 -16.77 37.95
C LEU A 216 13.82 -17.25 39.27
N ASN A 217 15.14 -17.08 39.42
CA ASN A 217 15.80 -17.36 40.70
C ASN A 217 15.34 -16.41 41.78
N ALA A 218 15.20 -15.11 41.49
CA ALA A 218 14.72 -14.12 42.44
C ALA A 218 13.30 -14.45 42.95
N ILE A 219 12.36 -14.73 42.06
CA ILE A 219 10.97 -15.03 42.43
C ILE A 219 10.85 -16.33 43.22
N ASN A 220 11.64 -17.34 42.88
CA ASN A 220 11.67 -18.60 43.60
C ASN A 220 12.21 -18.44 45.03
N ASN A 221 12.98 -17.38 45.31
CA ASN A 221 13.50 -17.04 46.62
C ASN A 221 12.69 -15.92 47.32
N GLY A 222 11.44 -15.67 46.88
CA GLY A 222 10.54 -14.68 47.49
C GLY A 222 10.83 -13.23 47.11
N GLY A 223 11.68 -13.00 46.10
CA GLY A 223 11.94 -11.69 45.54
C GLY A 223 10.83 -11.20 44.63
N THR A 224 11.02 -9.98 44.11
CA THR A 224 10.13 -9.35 43.14
C THR A 224 10.87 -9.22 41.82
N ILE A 225 10.25 -9.61 40.74
CA ILE A 225 10.73 -9.36 39.38
C ILE A 225 9.99 -8.19 38.76
N THR A 226 10.64 -7.56 37.78
CA THR A 226 10.08 -6.41 37.06
C THR A 226 10.01 -6.72 35.58
N LEU A 227 8.82 -6.64 35.02
CA LEU A 227 8.54 -6.71 33.59
C LEU A 227 7.98 -5.35 33.14
N TYR A 228 8.02 -5.11 31.85
CA TYR A 228 7.47 -3.89 31.28
C TYR A 228 6.50 -4.23 30.14
N ALA A 229 5.42 -3.47 30.05
CA ALA A 229 4.44 -3.55 28.97
C ALA A 229 4.24 -2.18 28.34
N TYR A 230 4.10 -2.11 27.03
CA TYR A 230 3.57 -0.94 26.37
C TYR A 230 2.10 -0.75 26.75
N GLU A 231 1.62 0.47 26.59
CA GLU A 231 0.22 0.80 26.86
C GLU A 231 -0.71 -0.11 26.04
N ASN A 232 -1.70 -0.67 26.71
CA ASN A 232 -2.75 -1.50 26.12
C ASN A 232 -4.06 -1.29 26.88
N CYS A 233 -4.88 -0.33 26.46
CA CYS A 233 -6.13 0.01 27.10
C CYS A 233 -7.30 -0.72 26.43
N GLN A 234 -7.82 -1.76 27.10
CA GLN A 234 -8.94 -2.58 26.62
C GLN A 234 -10.26 -2.26 27.34
N GLY A 235 -10.24 -1.29 28.25
CA GLY A 235 -11.41 -0.82 28.96
C GLY A 235 -11.87 -1.72 30.12
N THR A 236 -13.10 -1.49 30.56
CA THR A 236 -13.76 -2.25 31.61
C THR A 236 -14.67 -3.30 30.99
N LEU A 237 -14.20 -4.54 30.88
CA LEU A 237 -14.94 -5.62 30.22
C LEU A 237 -15.86 -6.40 31.17
N LEU A 238 -15.64 -6.29 32.49
CA LEU A 238 -16.43 -6.98 33.53
C LEU A 238 -17.19 -5.96 34.39
N ALA A 239 -17.90 -5.04 33.77
CA ALA A 239 -18.63 -3.98 34.44
C ALA A 239 -19.60 -4.54 35.50
N GLY A 240 -19.60 -3.93 36.67
CA GLY A 240 -20.42 -4.36 37.82
C GLY A 240 -19.84 -5.50 38.66
N ASN A 241 -18.69 -6.03 38.29
CA ASN A 241 -17.97 -7.06 39.02
C ASN A 241 -17.05 -6.45 40.09
N GLN A 242 -17.09 -6.94 41.28
CA GLN A 242 -16.35 -6.41 42.44
C GLN A 242 -15.41 -7.45 43.05
N LYS A 243 -15.28 -8.63 42.44
CA LYS A 243 -14.50 -9.74 42.98
C LYS A 243 -13.23 -9.98 42.14
N ALA A 244 -12.11 -10.16 42.81
CA ALA A 244 -10.84 -10.47 42.15
C ALA A 244 -10.90 -11.76 41.31
N GLU A 245 -11.71 -12.75 41.74
CA GLU A 245 -11.93 -14.01 41.05
C GLU A 245 -12.65 -13.85 39.70
N SER A 246 -13.12 -12.67 39.36
CA SER A 246 -13.79 -12.41 38.08
C SER A 246 -12.83 -12.29 36.90
N LYS A 247 -11.57 -11.94 37.15
CA LYS A 247 -10.51 -11.90 36.14
C LYS A 247 -9.76 -13.23 35.98
N ILE A 248 -10.43 -14.33 36.17
CA ILE A 248 -9.88 -15.68 35.95
C ILE A 248 -10.17 -16.19 34.54
N PRO A 249 -9.32 -17.04 33.96
CA PRO A 249 -9.49 -17.52 32.58
C PRO A 249 -10.87 -18.07 32.23
N SER A 250 -11.51 -18.76 33.16
CA SER A 250 -12.86 -19.35 32.97
C SER A 250 -14.01 -18.31 32.96
N SER A 251 -13.77 -17.09 33.43
CA SER A 251 -14.79 -16.04 33.57
C SER A 251 -14.55 -14.86 32.62
N ILE A 252 -13.48 -14.89 31.88
CA ILE A 252 -13.10 -13.81 30.94
C ILE A 252 -14.06 -13.83 29.74
N PRO A 253 -14.60 -12.66 29.33
CA PRO A 253 -15.46 -12.58 28.16
C PRO A 253 -14.67 -12.81 26.87
N ALA A 254 -15.35 -13.27 25.81
CA ALA A 254 -14.74 -13.60 24.52
C ALA A 254 -14.03 -12.42 23.83
N ASN A 255 -14.35 -11.18 24.21
CA ASN A 255 -13.68 -9.98 23.68
C ASN A 255 -12.42 -9.57 24.48
N ALA A 256 -11.93 -10.39 25.38
CA ALA A 256 -10.71 -10.14 26.16
C ALA A 256 -9.44 -10.71 25.51
N ASP A 257 -9.50 -11.15 24.28
CA ASP A 257 -8.39 -11.76 23.54
C ASP A 257 -7.18 -10.82 23.38
N LEU A 258 -7.42 -9.50 23.46
CA LEU A 258 -6.37 -8.49 23.36
C LEU A 258 -5.86 -8.02 24.74
N CYS A 259 -6.40 -8.54 25.85
CA CYS A 259 -6.05 -8.11 27.18
C CYS A 259 -4.71 -8.69 27.64
N THR A 260 -3.84 -7.84 28.13
CA THR A 260 -2.51 -8.24 28.66
C THR A 260 -2.64 -9.09 29.92
N TYR A 261 -1.90 -10.20 29.97
CA TYR A 261 -1.83 -11.07 31.16
C TYR A 261 -0.43 -11.60 31.40
N LEU A 262 -0.17 -11.99 32.66
CA LEU A 262 0.99 -12.80 33.03
C LEU A 262 0.64 -14.26 32.96
N GLU A 263 1.49 -15.05 32.30
CA GLU A 263 1.45 -16.50 32.34
C GLU A 263 2.63 -17.01 33.17
N MET A 264 2.33 -17.83 34.17
CA MET A 264 3.33 -18.48 35.02
C MET A 264 3.26 -19.99 34.83
N THR A 265 4.38 -20.61 34.54
CA THR A 265 4.54 -22.05 34.56
C THR A 265 5.30 -22.46 35.82
N ALA A 266 4.78 -23.44 36.53
CA ALA A 266 5.40 -23.93 37.76
C ALA A 266 5.39 -25.47 37.85
N SER A 267 6.27 -26.02 38.66
CA SER A 267 6.20 -27.40 39.09
C SER A 267 5.73 -27.46 40.55
N PHE A 268 5.02 -28.50 40.86
CA PHE A 268 4.54 -28.78 42.20
C PHE A 268 4.62 -30.30 42.50
N SER A 269 4.93 -30.66 43.73
CA SER A 269 4.68 -31.99 44.28
C SER A 269 4.15 -31.88 45.70
N GLY A 270 3.09 -32.60 46.01
CA GLY A 270 2.45 -32.57 47.32
C GLY A 270 1.24 -33.50 47.41
N GLU A 271 0.49 -33.44 48.50
CA GLU A 271 -0.67 -34.27 48.74
C GLU A 271 -1.95 -33.42 48.48
N TYR A 272 -2.85 -33.94 47.67
CA TYR A 272 -4.18 -33.37 47.45
C TYR A 272 -5.23 -34.39 47.84
N GLU A 273 -6.05 -34.07 48.83
CA GLU A 273 -7.09 -34.98 49.36
C GLU A 273 -6.61 -36.37 49.71
N GLY A 274 -5.38 -36.48 50.26
CA GLY A 274 -4.77 -37.76 50.65
C GLY A 274 -4.11 -38.53 49.51
N VAL A 275 -3.96 -37.91 48.33
CA VAL A 275 -3.31 -38.51 47.17
C VAL A 275 -2.04 -37.74 46.83
N ASP A 276 -0.91 -38.44 46.68
CA ASP A 276 0.33 -37.82 46.18
C ASP A 276 0.12 -37.31 44.74
N VAL A 277 0.25 -36.02 44.54
CA VAL A 277 0.10 -35.38 43.24
C VAL A 277 1.39 -34.66 42.90
N SER A 278 1.84 -34.83 41.66
CA SER A 278 2.96 -34.07 41.13
C SER A 278 2.64 -33.60 39.71
N SER A 279 3.07 -32.38 39.38
CA SER A 279 3.04 -31.84 38.04
C SER A 279 4.27 -31.01 37.80
N ASP A 280 4.87 -31.17 36.61
CA ASP A 280 6.04 -30.42 36.19
C ASP A 280 5.69 -29.14 35.40
N ASN A 281 4.44 -29.01 34.98
CA ASN A 281 4.00 -27.92 34.10
C ASN A 281 2.59 -27.44 34.42
N VAL A 282 2.36 -26.97 35.65
CA VAL A 282 1.12 -26.28 35.99
C VAL A 282 1.19 -24.87 35.45
N LYS A 283 0.20 -24.44 34.68
CA LYS A 283 0.14 -23.08 34.11
C LYS A 283 -0.97 -22.26 34.75
N TYR A 284 -0.63 -21.02 35.05
CA TYR A 284 -1.54 -20.03 35.62
C TYR A 284 -1.54 -18.77 34.77
N ARG A 285 -2.69 -18.11 34.67
CA ARG A 285 -2.86 -16.87 33.92
C ARG A 285 -3.49 -15.80 34.81
N PHE A 286 -2.89 -14.62 34.79
CA PHE A 286 -3.32 -13.47 35.61
C PHE A 286 -3.50 -12.27 34.70
N TYR A 287 -4.75 -11.90 34.43
CA TYR A 287 -5.06 -10.72 33.63
C TYR A 287 -4.74 -9.44 34.38
N LEU A 288 -4.03 -8.53 33.72
CA LEU A 288 -3.59 -7.26 34.26
C LEU A 288 -4.62 -6.15 34.00
N GLY A 289 -4.46 -5.02 34.68
CA GLY A 289 -5.29 -3.83 34.51
C GLY A 289 -5.17 -2.89 35.71
N GLU A 290 -5.93 -1.80 35.69
CA GLU A 290 -5.97 -0.79 36.74
C GLU A 290 -6.57 -1.32 38.05
N ASP A 291 -7.42 -2.33 37.96
CA ASP A 291 -7.96 -3.04 39.11
C ASP A 291 -7.79 -4.56 38.93
N ASN A 292 -8.14 -5.31 39.98
CA ASN A 292 -8.07 -6.76 39.99
C ASN A 292 -9.41 -7.46 39.67
N CYS A 293 -10.45 -6.71 39.28
CA CYS A 293 -11.80 -7.27 39.11
C CYS A 293 -12.44 -7.01 37.74
N SER A 294 -12.23 -5.85 37.13
CA SER A 294 -13.09 -5.44 36.01
C SER A 294 -12.38 -4.75 34.86
N ASN A 295 -11.36 -3.96 35.15
CA ASN A 295 -10.64 -3.12 34.17
C ASN A 295 -9.39 -3.82 33.65
N PHE A 296 -9.16 -3.75 32.32
CA PHE A 296 -8.05 -4.40 31.62
C PHE A 296 -7.05 -3.41 31.01
N ASN A 297 -7.06 -2.16 31.47
CA ASN A 297 -6.14 -1.14 30.96
C ASN A 297 -4.74 -1.30 31.52
N ILE A 298 -3.78 -1.38 30.64
CA ILE A 298 -2.36 -1.15 30.95
C ILE A 298 -2.05 0.27 30.48
N ARG A 299 -2.06 1.22 31.42
CA ARG A 299 -1.78 2.62 31.08
C ARG A 299 -0.30 2.93 31.13
N ARG A 300 0.11 3.86 30.27
CA ARG A 300 1.47 4.41 30.28
C ARG A 300 1.84 5.01 31.64
N ASN A 301 3.12 4.95 31.97
CA ASN A 301 3.72 5.51 33.19
C ASN A 301 3.11 5.02 34.50
N THR A 302 2.49 3.84 34.53
CA THR A 302 1.94 3.22 35.74
C THR A 302 2.84 2.14 36.30
N ASP A 303 2.60 1.75 37.56
CA ASP A 303 3.32 0.70 38.29
C ASP A 303 2.31 -0.32 38.85
N ILE A 304 2.13 -1.40 38.10
CA ILE A 304 1.21 -2.48 38.47
C ILE A 304 1.92 -3.48 39.36
N GLN A 305 1.38 -3.71 40.55
CA GLN A 305 1.91 -4.70 41.50
C GLN A 305 1.04 -5.96 41.46
N VAL A 306 1.64 -7.07 41.06
CA VAL A 306 1.02 -8.40 41.12
C VAL A 306 1.65 -9.18 42.29
N LYS A 307 0.87 -9.38 43.33
CA LYS A 307 1.27 -10.18 44.49
C LYS A 307 0.40 -11.42 44.55
N LEU A 308 1.00 -12.55 44.34
CA LEU A 308 0.32 -13.83 44.44
C LEU A 308 0.70 -14.53 45.74
N LYS A 309 -0.29 -15.16 46.37
CA LYS A 309 -0.06 -16.12 47.42
C LYS A 309 -0.54 -17.50 46.97
N VAL A 310 0.37 -18.46 46.95
CA VAL A 310 0.06 -19.86 46.64
C VAL A 310 -0.18 -20.60 47.93
N THR A 311 -1.33 -21.24 48.04
CA THR A 311 -1.72 -22.12 49.14
C THR A 311 -2.01 -23.51 48.59
N GLU A 312 -1.97 -24.57 49.41
CA GLU A 312 -2.14 -25.93 48.94
C GLU A 312 -3.49 -26.15 48.22
N ASP A 313 -4.57 -25.56 48.72
CA ASP A 313 -5.90 -25.58 48.12
C ASP A 313 -5.99 -24.80 46.81
N ARG A 314 -5.19 -23.72 46.63
CA ARG A 314 -5.22 -22.88 45.43
C ARG A 314 -4.34 -23.38 44.28
N ILE A 315 -3.42 -24.28 44.53
CA ILE A 315 -2.63 -24.92 43.45
C ILE A 315 -3.54 -25.63 42.47
N PHE A 316 -4.63 -26.18 42.99
CA PHE A 316 -5.63 -26.94 42.23
C PHE A 316 -6.87 -26.13 41.87
N ASP A 317 -6.92 -24.85 42.21
CA ASP A 317 -8.04 -23.97 41.86
C ASP A 317 -8.10 -23.79 40.33
N GLU A 318 -9.15 -24.35 39.74
CA GLU A 318 -9.41 -24.30 38.30
C GLU A 318 -9.66 -22.86 37.79
N GLY A 319 -9.92 -21.91 38.69
CA GLY A 319 -10.11 -20.52 38.33
C GLY A 319 -8.89 -19.86 37.73
N TRP A 320 -7.70 -20.09 38.32
CA TRP A 320 -6.43 -19.51 37.93
C TRP A 320 -5.56 -20.45 37.08
N LYS A 321 -5.77 -21.74 37.21
CA LYS A 321 -5.04 -22.79 36.51
C LYS A 321 -5.61 -22.99 35.12
N ILE A 322 -4.74 -22.95 34.10
CA ILE A 322 -5.13 -23.16 32.72
C ILE A 322 -4.92 -24.59 32.27
N SER A 323 -3.92 -25.28 32.83
CA SER A 323 -3.65 -26.68 32.48
C SER A 323 -2.90 -27.41 33.57
N TYR A 324 -3.11 -28.73 33.61
CA TYR A 324 -2.43 -29.71 34.42
C TYR A 324 -1.76 -30.71 33.45
N GLY A 325 -0.43 -30.82 33.44
CA GLY A 325 0.26 -31.77 32.59
C GLY A 325 1.08 -31.10 31.47
N GLU A 326 1.04 -31.64 30.28
CA GLU A 326 1.83 -31.19 29.12
C GLU A 326 1.82 -29.65 28.99
N PRO A 327 2.97 -29.01 28.64
CA PRO A 327 2.99 -27.58 28.42
C PRO A 327 1.92 -27.18 27.41
N LEU A 328 1.19 -26.10 27.70
CA LEU A 328 0.32 -25.54 26.68
C LEU A 328 1.18 -25.19 25.47
N PRO A 329 0.74 -25.54 24.29
CA PRO A 329 1.48 -25.27 23.09
C PRO A 329 1.76 -23.77 22.94
N GLU A 330 2.93 -23.42 22.45
CA GLU A 330 3.23 -22.03 22.11
C GLU A 330 2.34 -21.64 20.92
N VAL A 331 1.38 -20.75 21.16
CA VAL A 331 0.43 -20.31 20.14
C VAL A 331 0.83 -18.95 19.64
N SER A 332 1.10 -18.86 18.35
CA SER A 332 1.28 -17.59 17.64
C SER A 332 0.34 -17.53 16.45
N TYR A 333 0.12 -16.32 15.95
CA TYR A 333 -0.75 -16.09 14.81
C TYR A 333 0.00 -15.34 13.73
N GLY A 334 -0.47 -15.45 12.49
CA GLY A 334 0.07 -14.71 11.38
C GLY A 334 -0.96 -14.47 10.30
N LEU A 335 -0.63 -13.57 9.40
CA LEU A 335 -1.41 -13.27 8.22
C LEU A 335 -0.53 -13.50 7.00
N GLU A 336 -1.06 -14.17 6.00
CA GLU A 336 -0.39 -14.36 4.72
C GLU A 336 -1.33 -14.08 3.56
N LEU A 337 -0.75 -13.73 2.42
CA LEU A 337 -1.50 -13.59 1.17
C LEU A 337 -1.24 -14.80 0.28
N SER A 338 -2.31 -15.39 -0.27
CA SER A 338 -2.19 -16.28 -1.40
C SER A 338 -1.98 -15.47 -2.67
N GLN A 339 -0.98 -15.84 -3.45
CA GLN A 339 -0.54 -15.08 -4.62
C GLN A 339 -1.24 -15.56 -5.88
N SER A 340 -2.21 -14.81 -6.39
CA SER A 340 -2.68 -14.98 -7.76
C SER A 340 -2.65 -13.71 -8.60
N ALA A 341 -2.34 -12.56 -8.01
CA ALA A 341 -2.46 -11.25 -8.64
C ALA A 341 -1.13 -10.50 -8.75
N SER A 342 -0.03 -11.16 -9.16
CA SER A 342 1.27 -10.47 -9.35
C SER A 342 1.28 -9.55 -10.56
N GLU A 343 0.53 -9.91 -11.62
CA GLU A 343 0.32 -9.08 -12.80
C GLU A 343 -1.17 -8.96 -13.12
N VAL A 344 -1.62 -7.75 -13.37
CA VAL A 344 -3.01 -7.43 -13.71
C VAL A 344 -3.00 -6.48 -14.90
N PRO A 345 -3.72 -6.77 -15.98
CA PRO A 345 -3.81 -5.84 -17.10
C PRO A 345 -4.67 -4.62 -16.73
N ILE A 346 -4.47 -3.50 -17.42
CA ILE A 346 -5.35 -2.33 -17.28
C ILE A 346 -6.81 -2.72 -17.57
N GLY A 347 -7.71 -2.37 -16.62
CA GLY A 347 -9.14 -2.75 -16.68
C GLY A 347 -9.41 -4.20 -16.30
N GLY A 348 -8.39 -5.01 -16.09
CA GLY A 348 -8.52 -6.37 -15.62
C GLY A 348 -8.52 -6.47 -14.10
N THR A 349 -8.83 -7.65 -13.59
CA THR A 349 -8.85 -7.93 -12.16
C THR A 349 -7.99 -9.14 -11.82
N GLY A 350 -7.42 -9.13 -10.62
CA GLY A 350 -6.75 -10.26 -10.00
C GLY A 350 -7.26 -10.43 -8.57
N SER A 351 -7.07 -11.58 -7.98
CA SER A 351 -7.53 -11.85 -6.62
C SER A 351 -6.36 -12.12 -5.69
N LEU A 352 -6.40 -11.54 -4.52
CA LEU A 352 -5.57 -11.87 -3.37
C LEU A 352 -6.49 -12.42 -2.29
N SER A 353 -6.10 -13.51 -1.66
CA SER A 353 -6.80 -14.00 -0.47
C SER A 353 -5.91 -13.79 0.74
N ALA A 354 -6.48 -13.33 1.82
CA ALA A 354 -5.82 -13.18 3.10
C ALA A 354 -6.18 -14.39 3.99
N ASN A 355 -5.16 -15.11 4.42
CA ASN A 355 -5.30 -16.25 5.30
C ASN A 355 -4.71 -15.93 6.67
N TYR A 356 -5.54 -15.93 7.68
CA TYR A 356 -5.14 -15.82 9.07
C TYR A 356 -4.89 -17.20 9.62
N TYR A 357 -3.71 -17.43 10.14
CA TYR A 357 -3.31 -18.75 10.60
C TYR A 357 -2.80 -18.73 12.03
N ARG A 358 -2.96 -19.85 12.68
CA ARG A 358 -2.41 -20.14 14.00
C ARG A 358 -1.25 -21.13 13.86
N ILE A 359 -0.19 -20.87 14.61
CA ILE A 359 0.93 -21.78 14.80
C ILE A 359 0.90 -22.27 16.23
N VAL A 360 0.95 -23.56 16.42
CA VAL A 360 0.99 -24.23 17.70
C VAL A 360 2.26 -25.07 17.75
N ASP A 361 3.15 -24.80 18.71
CA ASP A 361 4.47 -25.47 18.84
C ASP A 361 5.25 -25.49 17.52
N GLY A 362 5.27 -24.37 16.82
CA GLY A 362 5.95 -24.22 15.53
C GLY A 362 5.22 -24.89 14.35
N THR A 363 4.07 -25.53 14.56
CA THR A 363 3.27 -26.17 13.51
C THR A 363 1.99 -25.38 13.24
N ARG A 364 1.71 -25.09 11.97
CA ARG A 364 0.44 -24.47 11.59
C ARG A 364 -0.71 -25.46 11.79
N ASP A 365 -1.67 -25.13 12.63
CA ASP A 365 -2.83 -25.97 12.96
C ASP A 365 -4.18 -25.42 12.50
N GLN A 366 -4.27 -24.13 12.28
CA GLN A 366 -5.45 -23.47 11.73
C GLN A 366 -5.06 -22.53 10.60
N ASN A 367 -5.91 -22.47 9.60
CA ASN A 367 -5.80 -21.53 8.48
C ASN A 367 -7.22 -21.11 8.09
N THR A 368 -7.54 -19.83 8.27
CA THR A 368 -8.88 -19.28 8.03
C THR A 368 -8.79 -18.22 6.95
N ASP A 369 -9.59 -18.34 5.92
CA ASP A 369 -9.74 -17.27 4.92
C ASP A 369 -10.49 -16.09 5.56
N VAL A 370 -9.80 -14.99 5.70
CA VAL A 370 -10.31 -13.74 6.27
C VAL A 370 -10.43 -12.63 5.24
N THR A 371 -10.32 -12.96 3.97
CA THR A 371 -10.30 -12.01 2.84
C THR A 371 -11.42 -10.97 2.89
N ALA A 372 -12.63 -11.41 3.26
CA ALA A 372 -13.81 -10.55 3.34
C ALA A 372 -13.81 -9.60 4.55
N TYR A 373 -13.02 -9.92 5.57
CA TYR A 373 -12.92 -9.20 6.86
C TYR A 373 -11.64 -8.41 6.99
N THR A 374 -10.75 -8.53 6.03
CA THR A 374 -9.45 -7.85 5.98
C THR A 374 -9.62 -6.42 5.48
N GLU A 375 -8.93 -5.49 6.10
CA GLU A 375 -8.76 -4.14 5.59
C GLU A 375 -7.74 -4.16 4.46
N TRP A 376 -8.12 -3.64 3.30
CA TRP A 376 -7.31 -3.63 2.10
C TRP A 376 -6.99 -2.20 1.68
N THR A 377 -5.72 -1.91 1.45
CA THR A 377 -5.27 -0.61 0.95
C THR A 377 -4.27 -0.76 -0.19
N SER A 378 -4.24 0.21 -1.07
CA SER A 378 -3.26 0.33 -2.14
C SER A 378 -2.34 1.51 -1.88
N SER A 379 -1.03 1.33 -2.08
CA SER A 379 -0.06 2.43 -1.99
C SER A 379 -0.24 3.47 -3.11
N ASN A 380 -0.94 3.10 -4.20
CA ASN A 380 -1.22 4.00 -5.31
C ASN A 380 -2.47 3.56 -6.07
N GLU A 381 -3.61 4.14 -5.72
CA GLU A 381 -4.91 3.84 -6.34
C GLU A 381 -5.01 4.29 -7.79
N SER A 382 -4.16 5.21 -8.24
CA SER A 382 -4.09 5.59 -9.64
C SER A 382 -3.44 4.50 -10.52
N VAL A 383 -2.73 3.55 -9.92
CA VAL A 383 -2.13 2.38 -10.59
C VAL A 383 -3.01 1.15 -10.41
N ALA A 384 -3.36 0.82 -9.17
CA ALA A 384 -4.23 -0.31 -8.87
C ALA A 384 -5.12 0.00 -7.66
N THR A 385 -6.38 -0.35 -7.72
CA THR A 385 -7.31 -0.31 -6.58
C THR A 385 -7.52 -1.72 -6.02
N VAL A 386 -7.94 -1.80 -4.77
CA VAL A 386 -8.26 -3.08 -4.14
C VAL A 386 -9.56 -2.98 -3.33
N SER A 387 -10.38 -4.01 -3.38
CA SER A 387 -11.58 -4.14 -2.56
C SER A 387 -11.84 -5.61 -2.26
N LYS A 388 -11.93 -5.97 -0.98
CA LYS A 388 -12.16 -7.36 -0.53
C LYS A 388 -11.24 -8.37 -1.22
N GLY A 389 -9.95 -8.01 -1.36
CA GLY A 389 -8.94 -8.85 -2.02
C GLY A 389 -8.97 -8.83 -3.54
N VAL A 390 -9.98 -8.22 -4.19
CA VAL A 390 -10.00 -8.06 -5.64
C VAL A 390 -9.21 -6.81 -6.02
N VAL A 391 -8.12 -7.02 -6.74
CA VAL A 391 -7.27 -5.95 -7.27
C VAL A 391 -7.71 -5.63 -8.69
N THR A 392 -7.89 -4.35 -8.99
CA THR A 392 -8.24 -3.86 -10.33
C THR A 392 -7.13 -2.97 -10.86
N GLY A 393 -6.62 -3.29 -12.05
CA GLY A 393 -5.61 -2.48 -12.73
C GLY A 393 -6.20 -1.20 -13.31
N VAL A 394 -5.65 -0.05 -12.95
CA VAL A 394 -6.13 1.29 -13.38
C VAL A 394 -5.20 1.88 -14.44
N SER A 395 -3.92 1.93 -14.17
CA SER A 395 -2.91 2.42 -15.11
C SER A 395 -1.61 1.64 -14.95
N LYS A 396 -0.79 1.64 -16.00
CA LYS A 396 0.50 0.94 -16.01
C LYS A 396 1.42 1.41 -14.89
N GLY A 397 1.99 0.47 -14.16
CA GLY A 397 2.90 0.76 -13.05
C GLY A 397 2.91 -0.36 -12.02
N THR A 398 3.43 -0.05 -10.84
CA THR A 398 3.43 -0.95 -9.70
C THR A 398 2.72 -0.30 -8.52
N ALA A 399 1.97 -1.09 -7.78
CA ALA A 399 1.37 -0.68 -6.52
C ALA A 399 1.57 -1.78 -5.47
N THR A 400 1.79 -1.38 -4.23
CA THR A 400 1.84 -2.31 -3.10
C THR A 400 0.45 -2.38 -2.48
N ILE A 401 -0.12 -3.56 -2.49
CA ILE A 401 -1.38 -3.86 -1.81
C ILE A 401 -1.06 -4.30 -0.40
N THR A 402 -1.70 -3.70 0.57
CA THR A 402 -1.58 -4.03 1.98
C THR A 402 -2.87 -4.64 2.48
N ALA A 403 -2.76 -5.74 3.19
CA ALA A 403 -3.82 -6.41 3.91
C ALA A 403 -3.56 -6.31 5.42
N THR A 404 -4.55 -5.88 6.19
CA THR A 404 -4.46 -5.77 7.66
C THR A 404 -5.65 -6.50 8.29
N TYR A 405 -5.36 -7.40 9.22
CA TYR A 405 -6.36 -8.16 9.96
C TYR A 405 -5.86 -8.51 11.36
N ASN A 406 -6.65 -8.21 12.40
CA ASN A 406 -6.29 -8.44 13.81
C ASN A 406 -4.89 -7.91 14.19
N GLY A 407 -4.50 -6.74 13.67
CA GLY A 407 -3.18 -6.15 13.92
C GLY A 407 -2.04 -6.73 13.09
N TYR A 408 -2.25 -7.82 12.36
CA TYR A 408 -1.26 -8.39 11.44
C TYR A 408 -1.35 -7.70 10.09
N ARG A 409 -0.19 -7.40 9.54
CA ARG A 409 -0.06 -6.70 8.27
C ARG A 409 0.82 -7.48 7.31
N VAL A 410 0.36 -7.63 6.08
CA VAL A 410 1.13 -8.25 5.00
C VAL A 410 0.95 -7.45 3.71
N THR A 411 1.97 -7.45 2.89
CA THR A 411 1.99 -6.68 1.66
C THR A 411 2.27 -7.55 0.45
N HIS A 412 1.72 -7.17 -0.70
CA HIS A 412 1.98 -7.78 -1.98
C HIS A 412 2.14 -6.72 -3.06
N THR A 413 3.16 -6.85 -3.91
CA THR A 413 3.37 -5.93 -5.02
C THR A 413 2.66 -6.43 -6.26
N VAL A 414 1.82 -5.59 -6.84
CA VAL A 414 1.10 -5.86 -8.07
C VAL A 414 1.67 -4.98 -9.18
N THR A 415 1.92 -5.60 -10.33
CA THR A 415 2.32 -4.90 -11.55
C THR A 415 1.12 -4.79 -12.48
N VAL A 416 0.78 -3.58 -12.87
CA VAL A 416 -0.27 -3.35 -13.87
C VAL A 416 0.36 -3.18 -15.24
N THR A 417 -0.09 -4.00 -16.18
CA THR A 417 0.47 -4.07 -17.54
C THR A 417 -0.52 -3.56 -18.59
N ASP A 418 0.04 -3.15 -19.71
CA ASP A 418 -0.77 -2.78 -20.86
C ASP A 418 -1.52 -4.00 -21.43
N VAL A 419 -2.74 -3.79 -21.86
CA VAL A 419 -3.49 -4.76 -22.66
C VAL A 419 -3.10 -4.59 -24.13
N ILE A 420 -2.44 -5.60 -24.68
CA ILE A 420 -2.08 -5.61 -26.09
C ILE A 420 -3.04 -6.55 -26.80
N THR A 421 -3.72 -6.03 -27.81
CA THR A 421 -4.61 -6.81 -28.68
C THR A 421 -4.27 -6.57 -30.14
N TYR A 422 -4.61 -7.52 -30.97
CA TYR A 422 -4.38 -7.46 -32.41
C TYR A 422 -5.71 -7.53 -33.15
N LYS A 423 -5.82 -6.80 -34.25
CA LYS A 423 -7.01 -6.81 -35.08
C LYS A 423 -6.59 -6.82 -36.54
N LEU A 424 -7.11 -7.79 -37.27
CA LEU A 424 -6.96 -7.87 -38.72
C LEU A 424 -7.92 -6.89 -39.39
N TYR A 425 -7.41 -6.13 -40.36
CA TYR A 425 -8.25 -5.27 -41.22
C TYR A 425 -7.59 -5.06 -42.58
N LEU A 426 -8.38 -4.59 -43.56
CA LEU A 426 -7.88 -4.18 -44.87
C LEU A 426 -7.64 -2.67 -44.91
N SER A 427 -6.60 -2.23 -45.61
CA SER A 427 -6.32 -0.80 -45.83
C SER A 427 -7.43 -0.06 -46.59
N SER A 428 -8.22 -0.81 -47.37
CA SER A 428 -9.43 -0.36 -48.06
C SER A 428 -10.46 -1.46 -48.00
N THR A 429 -11.74 -1.11 -47.91
CA THR A 429 -12.86 -2.05 -47.92
C THR A 429 -13.45 -2.26 -49.31
N SER A 430 -13.01 -1.49 -50.31
CA SER A 430 -13.48 -1.61 -51.68
C SER A 430 -12.39 -1.28 -52.70
N LEU A 431 -12.48 -1.91 -53.84
CA LEU A 431 -11.67 -1.65 -55.03
C LEU A 431 -12.59 -1.56 -56.25
N ASN A 432 -12.29 -0.62 -57.16
CA ASN A 432 -12.88 -0.58 -58.50
C ASN A 432 -11.77 -0.88 -59.50
N ILE A 433 -11.96 -1.94 -60.29
CA ILE A 433 -10.95 -2.48 -61.18
C ILE A 433 -11.56 -2.67 -62.53
N ALA A 434 -10.94 -2.19 -63.60
CA ALA A 434 -11.42 -2.49 -64.96
C ALA A 434 -11.04 -3.94 -65.34
N THR A 435 -11.83 -4.56 -66.18
CA THR A 435 -11.55 -5.89 -66.73
C THR A 435 -10.13 -5.96 -67.30
N GLY A 436 -9.37 -6.99 -66.92
CA GLY A 436 -7.98 -7.20 -67.32
C GLY A 436 -6.97 -6.32 -66.58
N LYS A 437 -7.40 -5.54 -65.58
CA LYS A 437 -6.52 -4.72 -64.73
C LYS A 437 -6.46 -5.30 -63.32
N ASN A 438 -5.50 -4.77 -62.54
CA ASN A 438 -5.23 -5.22 -61.19
C ASN A 438 -5.50 -4.10 -60.16
N GLY A 439 -5.96 -4.49 -59.00
CA GLY A 439 -6.02 -3.69 -57.78
C GLY A 439 -5.45 -4.49 -56.61
N LYS A 440 -5.09 -3.86 -55.51
CA LYS A 440 -4.53 -4.58 -54.36
C LYS A 440 -5.30 -4.25 -53.10
N PHE A 441 -5.76 -5.25 -52.39
CA PHE A 441 -6.08 -5.15 -50.97
C PHE A 441 -4.81 -5.40 -50.16
N THR A 442 -4.60 -4.60 -49.16
CA THR A 442 -3.49 -4.78 -48.22
C THR A 442 -4.07 -5.19 -46.87
N ALA A 443 -3.68 -6.37 -46.40
CA ALA A 443 -4.05 -6.84 -45.06
C ALA A 443 -3.06 -6.30 -44.03
N LEU A 444 -3.60 -5.70 -42.99
CA LEU A 444 -2.88 -5.07 -41.91
C LEU A 444 -3.28 -5.73 -40.58
N LEU A 445 -2.28 -6.08 -39.77
CA LEU A 445 -2.46 -6.48 -38.40
C LEU A 445 -2.20 -5.25 -37.53
N GLY A 446 -3.26 -4.62 -37.03
CA GLY A 446 -3.18 -3.49 -36.12
C GLY A 446 -2.85 -3.95 -34.72
N THR A 447 -1.86 -3.33 -34.11
CA THR A 447 -1.54 -3.49 -32.69
C THR A 447 -2.26 -2.41 -31.89
N TYR A 448 -2.98 -2.82 -30.87
CA TYR A 448 -3.72 -1.93 -29.98
C TYR A 448 -3.18 -2.09 -28.56
N THR A 449 -2.81 -1.00 -27.97
CA THR A 449 -2.42 -0.94 -26.56
C THR A 449 -3.52 -0.20 -25.80
N ASN A 450 -4.14 -0.87 -24.84
CA ASN A 450 -5.26 -0.33 -24.05
C ASN A 450 -6.40 0.20 -24.94
N GLY A 451 -6.72 -0.54 -25.99
CA GLY A 451 -7.78 -0.19 -26.93
C GLY A 451 -7.42 0.89 -27.97
N LYS A 452 -6.28 1.56 -27.85
CA LYS A 452 -5.80 2.54 -28.81
C LYS A 452 -4.81 1.90 -29.78
N GLN A 453 -4.99 2.11 -31.08
CA GLN A 453 -4.05 1.63 -32.08
C GLN A 453 -2.70 2.33 -31.92
N THR A 454 -1.65 1.53 -31.72
CA THR A 454 -0.26 1.98 -31.53
C THR A 454 0.65 1.61 -32.71
N GLY A 455 0.20 0.68 -33.54
CA GLY A 455 0.93 0.26 -34.72
C GLY A 455 0.07 -0.53 -35.70
N ALA A 456 0.61 -0.77 -36.88
CA ALA A 456 0.07 -1.69 -37.86
C ALA A 456 1.19 -2.30 -38.69
N THR A 457 1.11 -3.57 -38.94
CA THR A 457 2.09 -4.31 -39.77
C THR A 457 1.39 -4.88 -40.99
N GLU A 458 1.95 -4.70 -42.16
CA GLU A 458 1.44 -5.37 -43.37
C GLU A 458 1.74 -6.87 -43.30
N ILE A 459 0.69 -7.64 -43.42
CA ILE A 459 0.76 -9.11 -43.38
C ILE A 459 0.11 -9.78 -44.61
N SER A 460 -0.09 -9.03 -45.68
CA SER A 460 -0.75 -9.54 -46.90
C SER A 460 -0.19 -10.87 -47.41
N SER A 461 1.14 -11.05 -47.32
CA SER A 461 1.81 -12.31 -47.75
C SER A 461 1.66 -13.48 -46.75
N LYS A 462 1.14 -13.21 -45.55
CA LYS A 462 0.87 -14.25 -44.54
C LYS A 462 -0.60 -14.66 -44.51
N CYS A 463 -1.46 -13.93 -45.18
CA CYS A 463 -2.89 -14.23 -45.27
C CYS A 463 -3.20 -15.26 -46.32
N THR A 464 -4.20 -16.08 -46.06
CA THR A 464 -4.88 -16.84 -47.10
C THR A 464 -5.95 -15.97 -47.75
N TRP A 465 -5.85 -15.77 -49.05
CA TRP A 465 -6.75 -14.94 -49.82
C TRP A 465 -7.69 -15.79 -50.67
N THR A 466 -8.98 -15.45 -50.68
CA THR A 466 -9.99 -16.11 -51.48
C THR A 466 -10.92 -15.10 -52.14
N SER A 467 -11.40 -15.43 -53.31
CA SER A 467 -12.46 -14.72 -54.03
C SER A 467 -13.76 -15.52 -53.90
N SER A 468 -14.87 -14.83 -53.69
CA SER A 468 -16.20 -15.47 -53.69
C SER A 468 -16.62 -15.97 -55.05
N ASP A 469 -16.04 -15.43 -56.14
CA ASP A 469 -16.26 -15.87 -57.52
C ASP A 469 -15.04 -15.54 -58.40
N GLU A 470 -14.20 -16.53 -58.65
CA GLU A 470 -13.00 -16.37 -59.47
C GLU A 470 -13.29 -16.11 -60.93
N SER A 471 -14.52 -16.39 -61.40
CA SER A 471 -14.94 -16.07 -62.78
C SER A 471 -15.15 -14.54 -62.96
N ILE A 472 -15.33 -13.80 -61.87
CA ILE A 472 -15.46 -12.34 -61.86
C ILE A 472 -14.13 -11.68 -61.55
N ALA A 473 -13.46 -12.11 -60.47
CA ALA A 473 -12.11 -11.65 -60.14
C ALA A 473 -11.33 -12.72 -59.39
N THR A 474 -10.04 -12.87 -59.70
CA THR A 474 -9.10 -13.71 -58.96
C THR A 474 -8.30 -12.90 -57.98
N VAL A 475 -7.76 -13.53 -56.93
CA VAL A 475 -6.86 -12.89 -55.97
C VAL A 475 -5.60 -13.73 -55.77
N SER A 476 -4.45 -13.07 -55.70
CA SER A 476 -3.16 -13.72 -55.42
C SER A 476 -2.92 -13.85 -53.91
N ASN A 477 -1.88 -14.63 -53.55
CA ASN A 477 -1.43 -14.83 -52.17
C ASN A 477 -0.87 -13.55 -51.48
N ILE A 478 -0.80 -12.42 -52.17
CA ILE A 478 -0.39 -11.12 -51.66
C ILE A 478 -1.49 -10.07 -51.73
N GLY A 479 -2.74 -10.49 -51.98
CA GLY A 479 -3.90 -9.61 -52.05
C GLY A 479 -4.06 -8.84 -53.37
N LEU A 480 -3.31 -9.21 -54.43
CA LEU A 480 -3.48 -8.61 -55.74
C LEU A 480 -4.71 -9.21 -56.41
N VAL A 481 -5.70 -8.39 -56.67
CA VAL A 481 -6.98 -8.75 -57.33
C VAL A 481 -6.90 -8.44 -58.82
N THR A 482 -7.22 -9.39 -59.63
CA THR A 482 -7.28 -9.24 -61.10
C THR A 482 -8.73 -9.34 -61.57
N GLY A 483 -9.24 -8.32 -62.25
CA GLY A 483 -10.58 -8.29 -62.81
C GLY A 483 -10.68 -9.20 -64.03
N VAL A 484 -11.59 -10.16 -64.00
CA VAL A 484 -11.81 -11.13 -65.08
C VAL A 484 -13.06 -10.78 -65.93
N LYS A 485 -14.15 -10.48 -65.22
CA LYS A 485 -15.46 -10.19 -65.88
C LYS A 485 -16.20 -9.13 -65.07
N VAL A 486 -17.00 -8.32 -65.73
CA VAL A 486 -17.82 -7.28 -65.02
C VAL A 486 -18.74 -7.94 -64.01
N GLY A 487 -18.70 -7.39 -62.79
CA GLY A 487 -19.45 -7.89 -61.66
C GLY A 487 -18.86 -7.41 -60.32
N THR A 488 -19.39 -7.91 -59.23
CA THR A 488 -18.91 -7.59 -57.89
C THR A 488 -18.64 -8.88 -57.14
N VAL A 489 -17.49 -8.96 -56.48
CA VAL A 489 -17.09 -10.11 -55.66
C VAL A 489 -16.60 -9.66 -54.31
N THR A 490 -16.70 -10.55 -53.35
CA THR A 490 -16.07 -10.38 -52.02
C THR A 490 -14.70 -11.06 -52.05
N ILE A 491 -13.68 -10.32 -51.68
CA ILE A 491 -12.33 -10.84 -51.44
C ILE A 491 -12.15 -10.99 -49.95
N THR A 492 -11.76 -12.17 -49.51
CA THR A 492 -11.53 -12.49 -48.10
C THR A 492 -10.04 -12.69 -47.84
N ALA A 493 -9.53 -12.02 -46.82
CA ALA A 493 -8.21 -12.29 -46.24
C ALA A 493 -8.37 -12.96 -44.89
N GLN A 494 -7.71 -14.09 -44.68
CA GLN A 494 -7.75 -14.85 -43.44
C GLN A 494 -6.35 -15.01 -42.88
N TYR A 495 -6.21 -14.75 -41.56
CA TYR A 495 -4.97 -14.92 -40.82
C TYR A 495 -5.28 -15.39 -39.40
N GLU A 496 -4.65 -16.49 -38.94
CA GLU A 496 -4.81 -17.07 -37.60
C GLU A 496 -6.26 -17.25 -37.11
N GLY A 497 -7.15 -17.62 -38.05
CA GLY A 497 -8.58 -17.86 -37.76
C GLY A 497 -9.48 -16.62 -37.90
N GLU A 498 -8.92 -15.44 -37.93
CA GLU A 498 -9.62 -14.18 -38.17
C GLU A 498 -9.76 -13.94 -39.68
N ALA A 499 -10.88 -13.39 -40.10
CA ALA A 499 -11.14 -13.07 -41.50
C ALA A 499 -11.69 -11.65 -41.66
N VAL A 500 -11.23 -10.99 -42.72
CA VAL A 500 -11.76 -9.67 -43.13
C VAL A 500 -12.07 -9.69 -44.61
N THR A 501 -13.07 -8.92 -44.99
CA THR A 501 -13.56 -8.90 -46.37
C THR A 501 -13.49 -7.51 -46.97
N GLY A 502 -13.22 -7.47 -48.26
CA GLY A 502 -13.32 -6.29 -49.09
C GLY A 502 -14.12 -6.59 -50.36
N THR A 503 -14.77 -5.58 -50.88
CA THR A 503 -15.57 -5.71 -52.12
C THR A 503 -14.73 -5.24 -53.31
N ALA A 504 -14.59 -6.09 -54.31
CA ALA A 504 -14.03 -5.72 -55.61
C ALA A 504 -15.13 -5.59 -56.63
N THR A 505 -15.29 -4.42 -57.23
CA THR A 505 -16.20 -4.15 -58.32
C THR A 505 -15.40 -4.10 -59.62
N ILE A 506 -15.71 -5.00 -60.51
CA ILE A 506 -15.06 -5.08 -61.81
C ILE A 506 -15.94 -4.35 -62.84
N THR A 507 -15.36 -3.35 -63.44
CA THR A 507 -16.02 -2.50 -64.43
C THR A 507 -15.51 -2.82 -65.82
N SER A 508 -16.28 -2.48 -66.85
CA SER A 508 -15.84 -2.65 -68.21
C SER A 508 -14.59 -1.85 -68.54
N SER A 509 -13.65 -2.46 -69.19
CA SER A 509 -12.50 -1.80 -69.79
C SER A 509 -12.78 -1.44 -71.24
N THR A 510 -12.75 -0.13 -71.49
CA THR A 510 -12.87 0.31 -72.89
C THR A 510 -11.50 0.75 -73.38
N THR A 511 -11.10 0.16 -74.50
CA THR A 511 -9.87 0.54 -75.22
C THR A 511 -10.16 0.91 -76.66
N TYR A 512 -9.31 1.72 -77.21
CA TYR A 512 -9.47 2.21 -78.54
C TYR A 512 -8.23 1.88 -79.37
N GLU A 513 -8.44 1.56 -80.59
CA GLU A 513 -7.40 1.25 -81.57
C GLU A 513 -7.71 1.98 -82.88
N LEU A 514 -6.69 2.65 -83.43
CA LEU A 514 -6.76 3.16 -84.80
C LEU A 514 -6.02 2.14 -85.70
N ALA A 515 -6.69 1.57 -86.64
CA ALA A 515 -6.14 0.59 -87.56
C ALA A 515 -6.32 1.03 -89.01
N ILE A 516 -5.42 0.65 -89.83
CA ILE A 516 -5.52 0.87 -91.26
C ILE A 516 -5.91 -0.46 -91.97
N ASN A 517 -6.89 -0.42 -92.86
CA ASN A 517 -7.34 -1.59 -93.60
C ASN A 517 -7.31 -1.32 -95.12
N PRO A 518 -6.65 -2.14 -95.94
CA PRO A 518 -5.81 -3.25 -95.45
C PRO A 518 -4.52 -2.78 -94.76
N ALA A 519 -3.90 -3.63 -93.95
CA ALA A 519 -2.64 -3.28 -93.20
C ALA A 519 -1.43 -3.05 -94.13
N SER A 520 -1.52 -3.61 -95.36
CA SER A 520 -0.53 -3.38 -96.42
C SER A 520 -1.20 -3.52 -97.78
N MET A 521 -0.66 -2.90 -98.79
CA MET A 521 -1.18 -2.95 -100.17
C MET A 521 -0.03 -2.97 -101.18
N THR A 522 -0.18 -3.86 -102.15
CA THR A 522 0.75 -3.90 -103.29
C THR A 522 0.08 -3.26 -104.50
N LEU A 523 0.71 -2.24 -105.07
CA LEU A 523 0.17 -1.53 -106.20
C LEU A 523 1.11 -1.69 -107.44
N ASN A 524 0.54 -1.88 -108.58
CA ASN A 524 1.25 -1.78 -109.85
C ASN A 524 1.47 -0.29 -110.18
N LYS A 525 2.51 0.03 -110.94
CA LYS A 525 2.82 1.38 -111.39
C LYS A 525 1.61 2.05 -112.05
N GLY A 526 1.14 3.15 -111.51
CA GLY A 526 -0.02 3.91 -112.01
C GLY A 526 -1.38 3.48 -111.43
N ALA A 527 -1.47 2.43 -110.63
CA ALA A 527 -2.65 2.04 -109.93
C ALA A 527 -2.92 2.86 -108.68
N ILE A 528 -4.16 3.05 -108.37
CA ILE A 528 -4.62 3.74 -107.13
C ILE A 528 -5.12 2.67 -106.16
N GLY A 529 -4.72 2.76 -104.98
CA GLY A 529 -5.24 1.96 -103.83
C GLY A 529 -5.78 2.82 -102.70
N THR A 530 -6.75 2.29 -102.03
CA THR A 530 -7.41 3.02 -100.95
C THR A 530 -7.16 2.33 -99.63
N PHE A 531 -6.70 3.07 -98.62
CA PHE A 531 -6.65 2.65 -97.21
C PHE A 531 -7.85 3.22 -96.51
N THR A 532 -8.42 2.45 -95.65
CA THR A 532 -9.49 2.91 -94.72
C THR A 532 -8.94 2.97 -93.36
N ALA A 533 -9.09 4.11 -92.67
CA ALA A 533 -8.73 4.26 -91.26
C ALA A 533 -9.94 3.85 -90.40
N LEU A 534 -9.76 2.84 -89.57
CA LEU A 534 -10.82 2.27 -88.75
C LEU A 534 -10.54 2.63 -87.28
N TYR A 535 -11.44 3.38 -86.63
CA TYR A 535 -11.45 3.59 -85.20
C TYR A 535 -12.26 2.44 -84.58
N LYS A 536 -11.54 1.58 -83.87
CA LYS A 536 -12.10 0.39 -83.25
C LYS A 536 -12.23 0.66 -81.73
N THR A 537 -13.39 0.35 -81.22
CA THR A 537 -13.66 0.34 -79.80
C THR A 537 -13.79 -1.08 -79.32
N TYR A 538 -12.99 -1.44 -78.37
CA TYR A 538 -13.04 -2.72 -77.68
C TYR A 538 -13.59 -2.52 -76.25
N VAL A 539 -14.55 -3.34 -75.88
CA VAL A 539 -15.06 -3.40 -74.49
C VAL A 539 -14.71 -4.80 -73.98
N ASP A 540 -13.96 -4.83 -72.86
CA ASP A 540 -13.45 -6.08 -72.25
C ASP A 540 -12.70 -6.98 -73.28
N GLY A 541 -11.89 -6.33 -74.11
CA GLY A 541 -11.10 -6.98 -75.13
C GLY A 541 -11.86 -7.45 -76.37
N ALA A 542 -13.21 -7.39 -76.39
CA ALA A 542 -14.03 -7.74 -77.53
C ALA A 542 -14.32 -6.52 -78.42
N LEU A 543 -14.16 -6.65 -79.73
CA LEU A 543 -14.51 -5.59 -80.67
C LEU A 543 -15.99 -5.24 -80.56
N LYS A 544 -16.33 -4.02 -80.13
CA LYS A 544 -17.70 -3.55 -79.97
C LYS A 544 -18.17 -2.74 -81.19
N SER A 545 -17.29 -1.92 -81.69
CA SER A 545 -17.55 -1.13 -82.89
C SER A 545 -16.27 -0.91 -83.70
N SER A 546 -16.48 -0.77 -85.00
CA SER A 546 -15.44 -0.36 -85.95
C SER A 546 -16.03 0.72 -86.81
N THR A 547 -15.58 1.92 -86.73
CA THR A 547 -16.08 3.09 -87.45
C THR A 547 -15.03 3.56 -88.42
N ASP A 548 -15.44 3.76 -89.67
CA ASP A 548 -14.60 4.35 -90.70
C ASP A 548 -14.40 5.84 -90.37
N VAL A 549 -13.20 6.21 -90.12
CA VAL A 549 -12.78 7.60 -89.76
C VAL A 549 -11.80 8.16 -90.83
N THR A 550 -11.77 7.57 -92.01
CA THR A 550 -10.82 7.92 -93.11
C THR A 550 -10.93 9.40 -93.48
N SER A 551 -12.10 9.99 -93.45
CA SER A 551 -12.34 11.42 -93.73
C SER A 551 -11.93 12.35 -92.57
N SER A 552 -11.68 11.77 -91.38
CA SER A 552 -11.35 12.51 -90.18
C SER A 552 -9.88 12.35 -89.78
N THR A 553 -9.08 11.58 -90.53
CA THR A 553 -7.65 11.35 -90.30
C THR A 553 -6.86 12.19 -91.27
N THR A 554 -5.89 12.95 -90.83
CA THR A 554 -4.92 13.70 -91.61
C THR A 554 -3.57 13.01 -91.66
#